data_615b42b6cd32c55dd1b03bd0a27d7f64
#
_entry.id   615b42b6cd32c55dd1b03bd0a27d7f64
#
_cell.length_a   1.000
_cell.length_b   1.000
_cell.length_c   1.000
_cell.angle_alpha   90.00
_cell.angle_beta   90.00
_cell.angle_gamma   90.00
#
_symmetry.space_group_name_H-M   'P 1'
#
loop_
_entity.id
_entity.type
_entity.pdbx_description
1 polymer ?
#
loop_
_entity_poly.entity_id
_entity_poly.type
_entity_poly.pdbx_seq_one_letter_code
_entity_poly.pdbx_strand_id
1 'polypeptide(L)'
;MGELASVEGDFHLQRPNVEIRDAAGGTIKTVHSTVPDLIFVSGKWDESNITQKHATLHYRFRRGQPFPGEPALEWTISGERGEIRIVSPQTAFIQVGDPSFPRIIEVHNFETDQVETLEWDWETWQQELPFPARNIGRLYEDFAAVKGAGLEEKYLNFDAAAARHAQLDQLVSEWQA
;
A
#
# COMPACT_ATOMS: atom_id res chain seq x y z
N MET A 1 10.68 -4.57 -2.39
CA MET A 1 10.61 -5.08 -3.78
C MET A 1 11.67 -4.47 -4.67
N GLY A 2 12.11 -3.33 -4.65
CA GLY A 2 13.13 -2.72 -5.51
C GLY A 2 12.63 -1.43 -6.16
N GLU A 3 13.38 -0.92 -7.12
CA GLU A 3 13.02 0.27 -7.87
C GLU A 3 12.22 -0.08 -9.13
N LEU A 4 11.41 0.85 -9.62
CA LEU A 4 10.66 0.69 -10.85
C LEU A 4 11.51 1.14 -12.05
N ALA A 5 11.75 0.25 -13.00
CA ALA A 5 12.41 0.55 -14.27
C ALA A 5 11.54 1.43 -15.18
N SER A 6 10.24 1.22 -15.13
CA SER A 6 9.26 2.04 -15.83
C SER A 6 7.91 1.99 -15.13
N VAL A 7 7.16 3.08 -15.23
CA VAL A 7 5.80 3.17 -14.71
C VAL A 7 4.96 4.07 -15.61
N GLU A 8 3.73 3.64 -15.88
CA GLU A 8 2.73 4.36 -16.67
C GLU A 8 1.40 4.35 -15.91
N GLY A 9 0.62 5.39 -16.02
CA GLY A 9 -0.66 5.51 -15.34
C GLY A 9 -1.74 6.14 -16.19
N ASP A 10 -2.94 5.56 -16.10
CA ASP A 10 -4.19 6.15 -16.60
C ASP A 10 -5.02 6.67 -15.44
N PHE A 11 -5.39 7.95 -15.51
CA PHE A 11 -6.10 8.64 -14.48
C PHE A 11 -7.45 9.12 -15.00
N HIS A 12 -8.51 8.88 -14.23
CA HIS A 12 -9.85 9.28 -14.61
C HIS A 12 -10.57 9.94 -13.43
N LEU A 13 -11.32 11.00 -13.72
CA LEU A 13 -12.24 11.62 -12.78
C LEU A 13 -13.68 11.28 -13.17
N GLN A 14 -14.21 10.22 -12.58
CA GLN A 14 -15.57 9.75 -12.87
C GLN A 14 -16.64 10.46 -12.06
N ARG A 15 -16.26 10.98 -10.87
CA ARG A 15 -17.18 11.61 -9.91
C ARG A 15 -16.67 12.98 -9.49
N PRO A 16 -16.77 13.98 -10.36
CA PRO A 16 -16.24 15.31 -10.07
C PRO A 16 -16.99 16.00 -8.93
N ASN A 17 -18.25 15.68 -8.70
CA ASN A 17 -19.05 16.29 -7.65
C ASN A 17 -19.03 15.40 -6.39
N VAL A 18 -18.36 15.89 -5.34
CA VAL A 18 -18.18 15.16 -4.09
C VAL A 18 -18.98 15.83 -2.99
N GLU A 19 -19.88 15.08 -2.36
CA GLU A 19 -20.63 15.53 -1.20
C GLU A 19 -19.76 15.48 0.07
N ILE A 20 -19.69 16.60 0.75
CA ILE A 20 -19.15 16.67 2.11
C ILE A 20 -20.30 16.43 3.06
N ARG A 21 -20.17 15.41 3.90
CA ARG A 21 -21.22 14.99 4.83
C ARG A 21 -20.81 15.25 6.28
N ASP A 22 -21.81 15.49 7.13
CA ASP A 22 -21.63 15.55 8.59
C ASP A 22 -21.54 14.13 9.20
N ALA A 23 -21.33 14.07 10.51
CA ALA A 23 -21.23 12.82 11.25
C ALA A 23 -22.56 12.02 11.26
N ALA A 24 -23.69 12.66 11.02
CA ALA A 24 -25.01 12.03 10.91
C ALA A 24 -25.33 11.56 9.48
N GLY A 25 -24.43 11.80 8.50
CA GLY A 25 -24.58 11.41 7.12
C GLY A 25 -25.31 12.45 6.25
N GLY A 26 -25.70 13.61 6.82
CA GLY A 26 -26.33 14.71 6.09
C GLY A 26 -25.34 15.44 5.18
N THR A 27 -25.76 15.80 3.97
CA THR A 27 -24.92 16.57 3.04
C THR A 27 -24.80 18.02 3.49
N ILE A 28 -23.58 18.45 3.85
CA ILE A 28 -23.28 19.85 4.22
C ILE A 28 -23.14 20.70 2.97
N LYS A 29 -22.37 20.20 1.99
CA LYS A 29 -22.13 20.87 0.70
C LYS A 29 -21.62 19.89 -0.34
N THR A 30 -21.73 20.27 -1.60
CA THR A 30 -21.07 19.60 -2.73
C THR A 30 -19.87 20.44 -3.17
N VAL A 31 -18.73 19.80 -3.40
CA VAL A 31 -17.52 20.42 -3.93
C VAL A 31 -17.14 19.77 -5.25
N HIS A 32 -16.55 20.55 -6.15
CA HIS A 32 -15.97 20.02 -7.38
C HIS A 32 -14.54 19.53 -7.07
N SER A 33 -14.29 18.25 -7.33
CA SER A 33 -12.98 17.62 -7.17
C SER A 33 -12.23 17.67 -8.49
N THR A 34 -10.93 17.90 -8.41
CA THR A 34 -9.98 17.78 -9.53
C THR A 34 -9.03 16.59 -9.34
N VAL A 35 -9.30 15.76 -8.33
CA VAL A 35 -8.47 14.58 -8.00
C VAL A 35 -9.05 13.34 -8.68
N PRO A 36 -8.25 12.56 -9.41
CA PRO A 36 -8.70 11.33 -10.05
C PRO A 36 -9.26 10.34 -9.02
N ASP A 37 -10.33 9.65 -9.37
CA ASP A 37 -10.99 8.68 -8.51
C ASP A 37 -11.01 7.26 -9.08
N LEU A 38 -10.47 7.09 -10.28
CA LEU A 38 -10.15 5.81 -10.89
C LEU A 38 -8.74 5.90 -11.48
N ILE A 39 -7.86 5.02 -11.01
CA ILE A 39 -6.44 5.03 -11.35
C ILE A 39 -6.04 3.62 -11.76
N PHE A 40 -5.35 3.51 -12.89
CA PHE A 40 -4.67 2.31 -13.31
C PHE A 40 -3.19 2.63 -13.43
N VAL A 41 -2.34 1.77 -12.88
CA VAL A 41 -0.89 1.87 -12.98
C VAL A 41 -0.35 0.54 -13.47
N SER A 42 0.52 0.59 -14.45
CA SER A 42 1.32 -0.53 -14.90
C SER A 42 2.79 -0.16 -14.89
N GLY A 43 3.66 -1.13 -14.65
CA GLY A 43 5.09 -0.87 -14.60
C GLY A 43 5.92 -2.13 -14.64
N LYS A 44 7.23 -1.92 -14.69
CA LYS A 44 8.24 -2.99 -14.61
C LYS A 44 9.20 -2.67 -13.49
N TRP A 45 9.60 -3.72 -12.77
CA TRP A 45 10.61 -3.62 -11.75
C TRP A 45 12.00 -3.76 -12.34
N ASP A 46 12.97 -3.07 -11.76
CA ASP A 46 14.38 -3.35 -11.99
C ASP A 46 14.74 -4.73 -11.42
N GLU A 47 15.67 -5.39 -12.10
CA GLU A 47 16.22 -6.66 -11.61
C GLU A 47 17.02 -6.43 -10.32
N SER A 48 16.82 -7.29 -9.34
CA SER A 48 17.52 -7.25 -8.06
C SER A 48 17.70 -8.67 -7.53
N ASN A 49 18.27 -8.80 -6.33
CA ASN A 49 18.39 -10.10 -5.65
C ASN A 49 17.06 -10.74 -5.25
N ILE A 50 15.96 -9.99 -5.29
CA ILE A 50 14.60 -10.45 -4.93
C ILE A 50 13.56 -10.20 -6.03
N THR A 51 13.95 -9.59 -7.13
CA THR A 51 13.04 -9.25 -8.23
C THR A 51 13.63 -9.73 -9.55
N GLN A 52 12.90 -10.58 -10.24
CA GLN A 52 13.30 -11.09 -11.54
C GLN A 52 13.29 -9.99 -12.60
N LYS A 53 14.16 -10.16 -13.59
CA LYS A 53 14.12 -9.35 -14.80
C LYS A 53 12.73 -9.45 -15.44
N HIS A 54 12.17 -8.28 -15.81
CA HIS A 54 10.83 -8.17 -16.39
C HIS A 54 9.64 -8.45 -15.44
N ALA A 55 9.87 -8.53 -14.15
CA ALA A 55 8.76 -8.55 -13.19
C ALA A 55 7.88 -7.31 -13.38
N THR A 56 6.58 -7.49 -13.31
CA THR A 56 5.60 -6.45 -13.62
C THR A 56 4.84 -5.99 -12.37
N LEU A 57 4.40 -4.74 -12.39
CA LEU A 57 3.44 -4.17 -11.45
C LEU A 57 2.15 -3.88 -12.19
N HIS A 58 1.02 -4.28 -11.60
CA HIS A 58 -0.31 -3.83 -11.99
C HIS A 58 -1.05 -3.36 -10.75
N TYR A 59 -1.60 -2.16 -10.83
CA TYR A 59 -2.35 -1.57 -9.74
C TYR A 59 -3.61 -0.92 -10.27
N ARG A 60 -4.73 -1.14 -9.59
CA ARG A 60 -5.99 -0.47 -9.84
C ARG A 60 -6.53 0.12 -8.56
N PHE A 61 -6.82 1.39 -8.57
CA PHE A 61 -7.53 2.05 -7.49
C PHE A 61 -8.85 2.63 -8.00
N ARG A 62 -9.90 2.47 -7.21
CA ARG A 62 -11.18 3.09 -7.46
C ARG A 62 -11.74 3.63 -6.14
N ARG A 63 -12.04 4.91 -6.10
CA ARG A 63 -12.76 5.51 -4.96
C ARG A 63 -14.24 5.15 -5.01
N GLY A 64 -14.85 4.89 -3.86
CA GLY A 64 -16.27 4.58 -3.69
C GLY A 64 -16.47 3.26 -2.96
N GLN A 65 -17.72 2.87 -2.80
CA GLN A 65 -18.06 1.62 -2.14
C GLN A 65 -17.52 0.43 -2.92
N PRO A 66 -16.89 -0.57 -2.25
CA PRO A 66 -16.53 -1.82 -2.90
C PRO A 66 -17.77 -2.57 -3.35
N PHE A 67 -17.59 -3.51 -4.25
CA PHE A 67 -18.65 -4.46 -4.56
C PHE A 67 -18.94 -5.31 -3.32
N PRO A 68 -20.20 -5.61 -2.99
CA PRO A 68 -20.54 -6.42 -1.82
C PRO A 68 -19.81 -7.77 -1.83
N GLY A 69 -19.08 -8.05 -0.75
CA GLY A 69 -18.28 -9.27 -0.60
C GLY A 69 -16.83 -9.17 -1.09
N GLU A 70 -16.46 -8.09 -1.80
CA GLU A 70 -15.06 -7.85 -2.16
C GLU A 70 -14.33 -7.10 -1.04
N PRO A 71 -13.05 -7.42 -0.78
CA PRO A 71 -12.25 -6.67 0.17
C PRO A 71 -11.95 -5.26 -0.36
N ALA A 72 -11.65 -4.33 0.55
CA ALA A 72 -11.24 -2.98 0.18
C ALA A 72 -9.84 -2.93 -0.46
N LEU A 73 -8.97 -3.89 -0.12
CA LEU A 73 -7.67 -4.10 -0.73
C LEU A 73 -7.36 -5.59 -0.84
N GLU A 74 -6.91 -5.99 -2.02
CA GLU A 74 -6.20 -7.24 -2.23
C GLU A 74 -4.87 -6.94 -2.92
N TRP A 75 -3.79 -7.48 -2.39
CA TRP A 75 -2.45 -7.34 -2.96
C TRP A 75 -1.80 -8.71 -3.09
N THR A 76 -1.49 -9.10 -4.31
CA THR A 76 -0.86 -10.36 -4.64
C THR A 76 0.57 -10.14 -5.11
N ILE A 77 1.50 -10.95 -4.60
CA ILE A 77 2.91 -10.96 -4.97
C ILE A 77 3.25 -12.37 -5.45
N SER A 78 3.41 -12.55 -6.75
CA SER A 78 3.75 -13.83 -7.34
C SER A 78 5.27 -14.00 -7.41
N GLY A 79 5.77 -15.14 -6.95
CA GLY A 79 7.17 -15.54 -6.97
C GLY A 79 7.37 -16.88 -7.70
N GLU A 80 8.62 -17.34 -7.80
CA GLU A 80 8.96 -18.59 -8.46
C GLU A 80 8.40 -19.83 -7.75
N ARG A 81 8.36 -19.80 -6.42
CA ARG A 81 8.02 -20.95 -5.58
C ARG A 81 6.68 -20.83 -4.88
N GLY A 82 5.97 -19.70 -5.08
CA GLY A 82 4.71 -19.47 -4.41
C GLY A 82 4.19 -18.06 -4.62
N GLU A 83 3.07 -17.78 -4.01
CA GLU A 83 2.38 -16.52 -4.08
C GLU A 83 2.02 -16.03 -2.67
N ILE A 84 2.18 -14.74 -2.42
CA ILE A 84 1.72 -14.09 -1.19
C ILE A 84 0.49 -13.27 -1.54
N ARG A 85 -0.58 -13.42 -0.75
CA ARG A 85 -1.80 -12.62 -0.84
C ARG A 85 -2.01 -11.86 0.45
N ILE A 86 -2.18 -10.55 0.36
CA ILE A 86 -2.51 -9.67 1.48
C ILE A 86 -3.90 -9.10 1.25
N VAL A 87 -4.81 -9.35 2.18
CA VAL A 87 -6.19 -8.88 2.11
C VAL A 87 -6.49 -7.94 3.27
N SER A 88 -7.04 -6.76 2.95
CA SER A 88 -7.58 -5.83 3.94
C SER A 88 -9.10 -5.69 3.70
N PRO A 89 -9.94 -6.26 4.58
CA PRO A 89 -11.37 -6.38 4.31
C PRO A 89 -12.10 -5.04 4.25
N GLN A 90 -11.72 -4.06 5.06
CA GLN A 90 -12.52 -2.84 5.24
C GLN A 90 -11.85 -1.57 4.77
N THR A 91 -10.55 -1.55 4.59
CA THR A 91 -9.81 -0.33 4.22
C THR A 91 -8.71 -0.62 3.21
N ALA A 92 -8.56 0.27 2.24
CA ALA A 92 -7.43 0.23 1.32
C ALA A 92 -6.10 0.67 1.97
N PHE A 93 -6.15 1.20 3.19
CA PHE A 93 -4.96 1.65 3.91
C PHE A 93 -4.48 0.57 4.88
N ILE A 94 -3.38 -0.10 4.56
CA ILE A 94 -2.83 -1.20 5.38
C ILE A 94 -2.42 -0.70 6.77
N GLN A 95 -1.93 0.52 6.85
CA GLN A 95 -1.43 1.14 8.09
C GLN A 95 -2.51 1.76 8.99
N VAL A 96 -3.73 1.87 8.50
CA VAL A 96 -4.84 2.51 9.22
C VAL A 96 -6.04 1.56 9.21
N GLY A 97 -6.83 1.60 10.23
CA GLY A 97 -8.07 0.85 10.31
C GLY A 97 -8.36 0.33 11.70
N ASP A 98 -9.48 -0.30 11.84
CA ASP A 98 -9.93 -0.90 13.09
C ASP A 98 -9.14 -2.20 13.37
N PRO A 99 -8.50 -2.34 14.55
CA PRO A 99 -7.82 -3.58 14.95
C PRO A 99 -8.72 -4.82 14.99
N SER A 100 -10.05 -4.65 15.10
CA SER A 100 -11.00 -5.77 15.05
C SER A 100 -11.17 -6.37 13.65
N PHE A 101 -10.59 -5.74 12.61
CA PHE A 101 -10.55 -6.26 11.25
C PHE A 101 -9.10 -6.48 10.82
N PRO A 102 -8.47 -7.58 11.24
CA PRO A 102 -7.08 -7.88 10.94
C PRO A 102 -6.86 -8.03 9.44
N ARG A 103 -5.65 -7.71 9.00
CA ARG A 103 -5.20 -8.04 7.65
C ARG A 103 -4.93 -9.52 7.60
N ILE A 104 -5.30 -10.14 6.51
CA ILE A 104 -5.07 -11.56 6.27
C ILE A 104 -3.86 -11.65 5.35
N ILE A 105 -2.86 -12.44 5.74
CA ILE A 105 -1.68 -12.72 4.95
C ILE A 105 -1.65 -14.22 4.70
N GLU A 106 -1.70 -14.61 3.45
CA GLU A 106 -1.68 -16.00 3.03
C GLU A 106 -0.49 -16.25 2.11
N VAL A 107 0.11 -17.42 2.24
CA VAL A 107 1.20 -17.89 1.38
C VAL A 107 0.78 -19.19 0.75
N HIS A 108 0.71 -19.23 -0.57
CA HIS A 108 0.51 -20.44 -1.35
C HIS A 108 1.88 -20.97 -1.78
N ASN A 109 2.24 -22.17 -1.36
CA ASN A 109 3.47 -22.85 -1.77
C ASN A 109 3.17 -23.73 -2.99
N PHE A 110 3.84 -23.46 -4.12
CA PHE A 110 3.59 -24.18 -5.38
C PHE A 110 4.12 -25.62 -5.38
N GLU A 111 5.10 -25.96 -4.55
CA GLU A 111 5.62 -27.34 -4.48
C GLU A 111 4.67 -28.27 -3.76
N THR A 112 4.01 -27.78 -2.72
CA THR A 112 3.11 -28.58 -1.88
C THR A 112 1.65 -28.37 -2.19
N ASP A 113 1.32 -27.35 -3.00
CA ASP A 113 -0.03 -26.87 -3.28
C ASP A 113 -0.83 -26.55 -2.00
N GLN A 114 -0.14 -26.06 -0.99
CA GLN A 114 -0.72 -25.72 0.31
C GLN A 114 -0.79 -24.22 0.52
N VAL A 115 -1.90 -23.76 1.09
CA VAL A 115 -2.07 -22.37 1.53
C VAL A 115 -1.94 -22.31 3.04
N GLU A 116 -1.05 -21.44 3.51
CA GLU A 116 -0.84 -21.15 4.93
C GLU A 116 -1.26 -19.70 5.22
N THR A 117 -2.04 -19.50 6.27
CA THR A 117 -2.30 -18.16 6.80
C THR A 117 -1.21 -17.80 7.80
N LEU A 118 -0.51 -16.71 7.56
CA LEU A 118 0.53 -16.23 8.47
C LEU A 118 -0.09 -15.40 9.58
N GLU A 119 0.11 -15.85 10.81
CA GLU A 119 -0.20 -15.04 11.98
C GLU A 119 0.79 -13.86 12.06
N TRP A 120 0.26 -12.67 12.12
CA TRP A 120 1.03 -11.46 12.26
C TRP A 120 0.44 -10.56 13.34
N ASP A 121 1.26 -10.11 14.26
CA ASP A 121 0.87 -9.15 15.29
C ASP A 121 2.00 -8.15 15.55
N TRP A 122 1.65 -7.08 16.23
CA TRP A 122 2.58 -6.07 16.70
C TRP A 122 3.43 -6.64 17.84
N GLU A 123 4.69 -6.23 17.92
CA GLU A 123 5.51 -6.52 19.11
C GLU A 123 4.87 -5.93 20.37
N THR A 124 5.12 -6.54 21.53
CA THR A 124 4.45 -6.17 22.80
C THR A 124 4.55 -4.69 23.10
N TRP A 125 5.73 -4.08 22.93
CA TRP A 125 5.93 -2.67 23.15
C TRP A 125 5.17 -1.77 22.14
N GLN A 126 4.97 -2.22 20.92
CA GLN A 126 4.18 -1.50 19.91
C GLN A 126 2.69 -1.52 20.27
N GLN A 127 2.22 -2.59 20.90
CA GLN A 127 0.82 -2.69 21.34
C GLN A 127 0.46 -1.65 22.41
N GLU A 128 1.45 -1.19 23.18
CA GLU A 128 1.26 -0.09 24.16
C GLU A 128 1.09 1.28 23.49
N LEU A 129 1.47 1.43 22.23
CA LEU A 129 1.32 2.66 21.49
C LEU A 129 -0.09 2.81 20.89
N PRO A 130 -0.58 4.04 20.73
CA PRO A 130 -1.77 4.29 19.92
C PRO A 130 -1.60 3.68 18.52
N PHE A 131 -2.63 3.05 17.99
CA PHE A 131 -2.56 2.29 16.74
C PHE A 131 -1.87 3.04 15.58
N PRO A 132 -2.15 4.35 15.30
CA PRO A 132 -1.46 5.08 14.23
C PRO A 132 0.04 5.31 14.48
N ALA A 133 0.48 5.22 15.74
CA ALA A 133 1.87 5.46 16.12
C ALA A 133 2.77 4.21 16.09
N ARG A 134 2.21 3.02 15.93
CA ARG A 134 2.94 1.75 16.03
C ARG A 134 4.04 1.61 14.98
N ASN A 135 3.74 1.93 13.73
CA ASN A 135 4.74 1.93 12.64
C ASN A 135 5.81 3.01 12.84
N ILE A 136 5.41 4.18 13.31
CA ILE A 136 6.34 5.28 13.58
C ILE A 136 7.28 4.91 14.72
N GLY A 137 6.77 4.28 15.78
CA GLY A 137 7.58 3.72 16.86
C GLY A 137 8.65 2.77 16.36
N ARG A 138 8.28 1.83 15.48
CA ARG A 138 9.25 0.90 14.86
C ARG A 138 10.34 1.63 14.08
N LEU A 139 9.97 2.64 13.30
CA LEU A 139 10.94 3.43 12.56
C LEU A 139 11.97 4.12 13.47
N TYR A 140 11.53 4.65 14.62
CA TYR A 140 12.44 5.24 15.59
C TYR A 140 13.35 4.21 16.26
N GLU A 141 12.85 3.03 16.60
CA GLU A 141 13.67 1.95 17.14
C GLU A 141 14.74 1.48 16.13
N ASP A 142 14.38 1.28 14.87
CA ASP A 142 15.31 0.90 13.81
C ASP A 142 16.37 2.00 13.60
N PHE A 143 15.98 3.28 13.62
CA PHE A 143 16.91 4.41 13.56
C PHE A 143 17.87 4.43 14.73
N ALA A 144 17.37 4.26 15.95
CA ALA A 144 18.19 4.24 17.16
C ALA A 144 19.18 3.08 17.15
N ALA A 145 18.75 1.90 16.71
CA ALA A 145 19.62 0.71 16.59
C ALA A 145 20.76 0.93 15.60
N VAL A 146 20.49 1.53 14.44
CA VAL A 146 21.53 1.87 13.45
C VAL A 146 22.54 2.88 14.02
N LYS A 147 22.06 3.96 14.65
CA LYS A 147 22.92 5.02 15.22
C LYS A 147 23.71 4.56 16.44
N GLY A 148 23.11 3.71 17.30
CA GLY A 148 23.73 3.23 18.53
C GLY A 148 24.70 2.06 18.34
N ALA A 149 24.39 1.14 17.44
CA ALA A 149 25.15 -0.11 17.26
C ALA A 149 25.94 -0.20 15.94
N GLY A 150 25.86 0.82 15.07
CA GLY A 150 26.53 0.80 13.76
C GLY A 150 25.99 -0.30 12.84
N LEU A 151 24.71 -0.66 13.01
CA LEU A 151 24.05 -1.66 12.16
C LEU A 151 23.77 -1.10 10.77
N GLU A 152 23.58 -1.98 9.82
CA GLU A 152 23.17 -1.62 8.46
C GLU A 152 21.82 -0.93 8.45
N GLU A 153 21.67 0.12 7.64
CA GLU A 153 20.41 0.86 7.52
C GLU A 153 19.28 -0.05 7.00
N LYS A 154 18.26 -0.25 7.82
CA LYS A 154 17.07 -1.03 7.50
C LYS A 154 15.83 -0.15 7.26
N TYR A 155 15.96 1.16 7.48
CA TYR A 155 14.87 2.12 7.28
C TYR A 155 15.05 2.88 5.96
N LEU A 156 13.95 3.32 5.38
CA LEU A 156 13.97 4.19 4.21
C LEU A 156 14.46 5.59 4.63
N ASN A 157 15.53 6.04 3.97
CA ASN A 157 16.10 7.37 4.18
C ASN A 157 15.40 8.43 3.30
N PHE A 158 15.81 9.69 3.44
CA PHE A 158 15.23 10.80 2.67
C PHE A 158 15.50 10.69 1.17
N ASP A 159 16.63 10.10 0.74
CA ASP A 159 16.94 9.95 -0.68
C ASP A 159 15.97 8.95 -1.33
N ALA A 160 15.65 7.86 -0.66
CA ALA A 160 14.64 6.90 -1.11
C ALA A 160 13.23 7.54 -1.16
N ALA A 161 12.89 8.38 -0.19
CA ALA A 161 11.64 9.11 -0.20
C ALA A 161 11.57 10.13 -1.35
N ALA A 162 12.64 10.89 -1.60
CA ALA A 162 12.74 11.84 -2.70
C ALA A 162 12.62 11.15 -4.06
N ALA A 163 13.30 10.00 -4.25
CA ALA A 163 13.20 9.21 -5.46
C ALA A 163 11.75 8.74 -5.71
N ARG A 164 11.06 8.30 -4.66
CA ARG A 164 9.65 7.90 -4.77
C ARG A 164 8.73 9.06 -5.10
N HIS A 165 8.94 10.24 -4.51
CA HIS A 165 8.20 11.45 -4.88
C HIS A 165 8.42 11.82 -6.34
N ALA A 166 9.65 11.80 -6.84
CA ALA A 166 9.93 12.07 -8.24
C ALA A 166 9.20 11.11 -9.21
N GLN A 167 9.12 9.82 -8.87
CA GLN A 167 8.34 8.85 -9.65
C GLN A 167 6.84 9.16 -9.62
N LEU A 168 6.29 9.53 -8.48
CA LEU A 168 4.89 9.92 -8.38
C LEU A 168 4.59 11.20 -9.15
N ASP A 169 5.46 12.21 -9.07
CA ASP A 169 5.33 13.46 -9.82
C ASP A 169 5.35 13.20 -11.32
N GLN A 170 6.27 12.34 -11.79
CA GLN A 170 6.30 11.92 -13.19
C GLN A 170 4.99 11.22 -13.59
N LEU A 171 4.51 10.28 -12.77
CA LEU A 171 3.30 9.51 -13.03
C LEU A 171 2.05 10.39 -13.17
N VAL A 172 1.94 11.45 -12.36
CA VAL A 172 0.78 12.35 -12.37
C VAL A 172 0.96 13.59 -13.25
N SER A 173 2.16 13.79 -13.83
CA SER A 173 2.49 15.00 -14.59
C SER A 173 1.59 15.25 -15.81
N GLU A 174 1.04 14.18 -16.39
CA GLU A 174 0.16 14.24 -17.55
C GLU A 174 -1.33 14.34 -17.17
N TRP A 175 -1.64 14.26 -15.86
CA TRP A 175 -3.01 14.38 -15.39
C TRP A 175 -3.52 15.80 -15.55
N GLN A 176 -4.62 15.94 -16.30
CA GLN A 176 -5.40 17.17 -16.44
C GLN A 176 -6.84 16.87 -16.02
N ALA A 177 -7.32 17.62 -15.03
CA ALA A 177 -8.70 17.49 -14.50
C ALA A 177 -9.74 18.06 -15.44
#